data_fc9b880b1e4b369f0e1449f3ab5d4eb1
#
_entry.id   fc9b880b1e4b369f0e1449f3ab5d4eb1
#
_cell.length_a   1.000
_cell.length_b   1.000
_cell.length_c   1.000
_cell.angle_alpha   90.00
_cell.angle_beta   90.00
_cell.angle_gamma   90.00
#
_symmetry.space_group_name_H-M   'P 1'
#
loop_
_entity.id
_entity.type
_entity.pdbx_description
1 polymer ?
#
loop_
_entity_poly.entity_id
_entity_poly.type
_entity_poly.pdbx_seq_one_letter_code
_entity_poly.pdbx_strand_id
1 'polypeptide(L)' 'MKTSYDHATDSLYVEVRSLPSCRTVEVAEDVMVDYGEDGQPIGYDIQHASTKTDFIARLILEQQPIAAE' A
#
# COMPACT_ATOMS: atom_id res chain seq x y z
N MET A 1 -6.29 8.63 0.95
CA MET A 1 -5.28 7.63 1.29
C MET A 1 -5.07 7.59 2.79
N LYS A 2 -5.07 6.42 3.36
CA LYS A 2 -4.85 6.25 4.80
C LYS A 2 -3.69 5.32 5.02
N THR A 3 -2.91 5.59 6.05
CA THR A 3 -1.81 4.71 6.42
C THR A 3 -1.96 4.27 7.86
N SER A 4 -1.54 3.04 8.13
CA SER A 4 -1.59 2.49 9.47
C SER A 4 -0.29 1.72 9.71
N TYR A 5 0.47 2.12 10.70
CA TYR A 5 1.75 1.47 10.99
C TYR A 5 1.67 0.74 12.31
N ASP A 6 2.07 -0.53 12.30
CA ASP A 6 2.13 -1.34 13.50
C ASP A 6 3.59 -1.42 13.92
N HIS A 7 3.92 -0.73 14.98
CA HIS A 7 5.29 -0.63 15.45
C HIS A 7 5.81 -1.99 15.95
N ALA A 8 4.94 -2.81 16.52
CA ALA A 8 5.38 -4.07 17.08
C ALA A 8 5.83 -5.06 16.01
N THR A 9 5.20 -5.03 14.85
CA THR A 9 5.54 -5.95 13.77
C THR A 9 6.28 -5.27 12.62
N ASP A 10 6.48 -3.96 12.70
CA ASP A 10 7.11 -3.17 11.64
C ASP A 10 6.36 -3.37 10.32
N SER A 11 5.03 -3.27 10.39
CA SER A 11 4.16 -3.46 9.23
C SER A 11 3.43 -2.18 8.93
N LEU A 12 3.39 -1.80 7.66
CA LEU A 12 2.68 -0.62 7.22
C LEU A 12 1.60 -1.02 6.24
N TYR A 13 0.38 -0.56 6.49
CA TYR A 13 -0.70 -0.74 5.52
C TYR A 13 -1.04 0.61 4.92
N VAL A 14 -1.08 0.68 3.60
CA VAL A 14 -1.43 1.90 2.87
C VAL A 14 -2.74 1.63 2.16
N GLU A 15 -3.81 2.31 2.59
CA GLU A 15 -5.10 2.16 1.95
C GLU A 15 -5.22 3.23 0.87
N VAL A 16 -5.31 2.81 -0.37
CA VAL A 16 -5.37 3.72 -1.51
C VAL A 16 -6.82 4.08 -1.82
N ARG A 17 -7.70 3.10 -1.77
CA ARG A 17 -9.12 3.30 -2.01
C ARG A 17 -9.91 2.53 -0.98
N SER A 18 -11.05 3.07 -0.59
CA SER A 18 -11.87 2.46 0.45
C SER A 18 -12.90 1.55 -0.20
N LEU A 19 -12.46 0.42 -0.68
CA LEU A 19 -13.31 -0.57 -1.34
C LEU A 19 -12.98 -1.95 -0.80
N PRO A 20 -13.92 -2.91 -0.93
CA PRO A 20 -13.63 -4.26 -0.47
C PRO A 20 -12.55 -4.93 -1.31
N SER A 21 -11.73 -5.74 -0.66
CA SER A 21 -10.69 -6.49 -1.34
C SER A 21 -11.28 -7.74 -1.98
N CYS A 22 -10.94 -7.98 -3.23
CA CYS A 22 -11.35 -9.20 -3.92
C CYS A 22 -10.25 -10.25 -3.89
N ARG A 23 -9.00 -9.83 -3.92
CA ARG A 23 -7.89 -10.78 -3.85
C ARG A 23 -6.65 -10.05 -3.40
N THR A 24 -5.72 -10.83 -2.85
CA THR A 24 -4.44 -10.32 -2.38
C THR A 24 -3.33 -11.07 -3.08
N VAL A 25 -2.35 -10.35 -3.58
CA VAL A 25 -1.24 -10.94 -4.34
C VAL A 25 0.08 -10.45 -3.76
N GLU A 26 1.02 -11.36 -3.57
CA GLU A 26 2.35 -10.96 -3.16
C GLU A 26 3.10 -10.50 -4.41
N VAL A 27 3.44 -9.22 -4.47
CA VAL A 27 4.07 -8.65 -5.66
C VAL A 27 5.58 -8.54 -5.51
N ALA A 28 6.07 -8.59 -4.29
CA ALA A 28 7.49 -8.57 -4.00
C ALA A 28 7.68 -9.18 -2.63
N GLU A 29 8.91 -9.46 -2.24
CA GLU A 29 9.16 -10.00 -0.92
C GLU A 29 8.61 -9.05 0.13
N ASP A 30 7.76 -9.55 1.00
CA ASP A 30 7.17 -8.79 2.11
C ASP A 30 6.25 -7.66 1.66
N VAL A 31 5.76 -7.67 0.43
CA VAL A 31 4.81 -6.68 -0.06
C VAL A 31 3.61 -7.38 -0.69
N MET A 32 2.45 -7.20 -0.08
CA MET A 32 1.20 -7.76 -0.57
C MET A 32 0.32 -6.64 -1.06
N VAL A 33 -0.37 -6.85 -2.15
CA VAL A 33 -1.29 -5.87 -2.70
C VAL A 33 -2.69 -6.45 -2.70
N ASP A 34 -3.63 -5.68 -2.14
CA ASP A 34 -5.04 -6.02 -2.19
C ASP A 34 -5.64 -5.37 -3.42
N TYR A 35 -6.33 -6.17 -4.23
CA TYR A 35 -6.96 -5.67 -5.45
C TYR A 35 -8.47 -5.66 -5.29
N GLY A 36 -9.08 -4.65 -5.88
CA GLY A 36 -10.53 -4.56 -5.90
C GLY A 36 -11.15 -5.30 -7.06
N GLU A 37 -12.47 -5.21 -7.15
CA GLU A 37 -13.21 -5.92 -8.16
C GLU A 37 -12.84 -5.47 -9.56
N ASP A 38 -12.42 -4.23 -9.71
CA ASP A 38 -12.03 -3.68 -11.01
C ASP A 38 -10.58 -4.01 -11.37
N GLY A 39 -9.89 -4.81 -10.56
CA GLY A 39 -8.52 -5.18 -10.85
C GLY A 39 -7.49 -4.14 -10.48
N GLN A 40 -7.90 -3.07 -9.82
CA GLN A 40 -6.97 -2.01 -9.44
C GLN A 40 -6.58 -2.16 -7.97
N PRO A 41 -5.37 -1.71 -7.59
CA PRO A 41 -4.95 -1.81 -6.20
C PRO A 41 -5.83 -0.97 -5.29
N ILE A 42 -6.17 -1.52 -4.13
CA ILE A 42 -6.89 -0.77 -3.12
C ILE A 42 -6.07 -0.62 -1.84
N GLY A 43 -5.06 -1.43 -1.64
CA GLY A 43 -4.22 -1.32 -0.46
C GLY A 43 -2.94 -2.10 -0.60
N TYR A 44 -1.97 -1.72 0.20
CA TYR A 44 -0.65 -2.36 0.23
C TYR A 44 -0.31 -2.73 1.66
N ASP A 45 0.10 -3.99 1.86
CA ASP A 45 0.53 -4.48 3.18
C ASP A 45 2.02 -4.71 3.08
N ILE A 46 2.79 -3.90 3.77
CA ILE A 46 4.25 -3.89 3.64
C ILE A 46 4.86 -4.36 4.95
N GLN A 47 5.51 -5.52 4.90
CA GLN A 47 6.20 -6.06 6.05
C GLN A 47 7.62 -5.52 6.07
N HIS A 48 8.20 -5.43 7.27
CA HIS A 48 9.55 -4.88 7.45
C HIS A 48 9.64 -3.49 6.83
N ALA A 49 8.64 -2.67 7.13
CA ALA A 49 8.47 -1.37 6.47
C ALA A 49 9.66 -0.45 6.70
N SER A 50 10.30 -0.55 7.85
CA SER A 50 11.43 0.35 8.14
C SER A 50 12.62 0.11 7.21
N THR A 51 12.67 -1.05 6.54
CA THR A 51 13.74 -1.33 5.59
C THR A 51 13.36 -0.99 4.16
N LYS A 52 12.14 -0.47 3.95
CA LYS A 52 11.62 -0.22 2.60
C LYS A 52 11.17 1.21 2.43
N THR A 53 11.88 2.15 3.05
CA THR A 53 11.44 3.55 3.05
C THR A 53 11.42 4.14 1.65
N ASP A 54 12.37 3.78 0.79
CA ASP A 54 12.39 4.30 -0.57
C ASP A 54 11.18 3.81 -1.36
N PHE A 55 10.86 2.54 -1.23
CA PHE A 55 9.70 1.97 -1.90
C PHE A 55 8.42 2.65 -1.41
N ILE A 56 8.30 2.83 -0.10
CA ILE A 56 7.11 3.43 0.49
C ILE A 56 6.96 4.88 0.04
N ALA A 57 8.05 5.63 0.04
CA ALA A 57 7.98 7.02 -0.40
C ALA A 57 7.52 7.13 -1.85
N ARG A 58 8.05 6.26 -2.71
CA ARG A 58 7.66 6.26 -4.11
C ARG A 58 6.19 5.88 -4.27
N LEU A 59 5.75 4.87 -3.51
CA LEU A 59 4.36 4.45 -3.55
C LEU A 59 3.41 5.57 -3.16
N ILE A 60 3.74 6.27 -2.09
CA ILE A 60 2.89 7.35 -1.62
C ILE A 60 2.82 8.48 -2.65
N LEU A 61 3.95 8.81 -3.25
CA LEU A 61 3.97 9.86 -4.26
C LEU A 61 3.13 9.48 -5.47
N GLU A 62 3.17 8.22 -5.87
CA GLU A 62 2.41 7.78 -7.03
C GLU A 62 0.90 7.80 -6.78
N GLN A 63 0.49 7.64 -5.52
CA GLN A 63 -0.92 7.57 -5.21
C GLN A 63 -1.54 8.93 -4.97
N GLN A 64 -0.75 9.96 -4.82
CA GLN A 64 -1.30 11.28 -4.55
C GLN A 64 -1.75 11.93 -5.84
N PRO A 65 -2.90 12.59 -5.81
CA PRO A 65 -3.34 13.30 -7.00
C PRO A 65 -2.36 14.43 -7.29
N ILE A 66 -2.10 14.62 -8.54
CA ILE A 66 -1.28 15.70 -8.94
C ILE A 66 -2.06 16.95 -8.80
N ALA A 67 -1.53 17.89 -8.10
CA ALA A 67 -2.23 19.11 -7.90
C ALA A 67 -2.40 19.74 -9.21
N ALA A 68 -3.51 20.03 -9.48
CA ALA A 68 -3.85 20.43 -10.64
C ALA A 68 -3.08 21.29 -11.18
N GLU A 69 -2.64 21.03 -11.45
CA GLU A 69 -2.15 21.57 -11.97
C GLU A 69 -2.81 22.12 -12.55
#